data_39cb751f53e31d249a3552ca5e5eaab6
#
_entry.id   39cb751f53e31d249a3552ca5e5eaab6
#
_cell.length_a   1.000
_cell.length_b   1.000
_cell.length_c   1.000
_cell.angle_alpha   90.00
_cell.angle_beta   90.00
_cell.angle_gamma   90.00
#
_symmetry.space_group_name_H-M   'P 1'
#
loop_
_entity.id
_entity.type
_entity.pdbx_description
1 polymer ?
#
loop_
_entity_poly.entity_id
_entity_poly.type
_entity_poly.pdbx_seq_one_letter_code
_entity_poly.pdbx_strand_id
1 'polypeptide(L)'
;MKYKDYYAALGVPRDADLAQIKKAYRKLARLHHPDVSKAADAEARFKEAAEAYATLKDTDKRAAYDDLGRRPAGEEFAPPPQWRHEHAGEQAFEGVDLADLLAAMGRGTRGASQGPVPRHGRDYETTARVSLQDAHRGTTLSLHLDGDAGPVTLEVTVPPGVREGQKLRLRGKGGPGREGGADGDIYLHIQLAPHPVFRPDHHDLYFDLALAPWEAVLGADVEVPTLDGAVVLTVPPGTPSGRKLRLRGRGLANGKGAGAGDLYAVVHIVVPTALDARERELFQELARTSRFDARAVPKESEHEAAAH
;
A
#
# COMPACT_ATOMS: atom_id res chain seq x y z
N MET A 1 36.83 1.42 19.52
CA MET A 1 36.24 2.18 18.39
C MET A 1 37.01 3.47 18.21
N LYS A 2 37.38 3.85 17.00
CA LYS A 2 38.02 5.16 16.74
C LYS A 2 36.94 6.25 16.82
N TYR A 3 37.20 7.29 17.62
CA TYR A 3 36.33 8.47 17.66
C TYR A 3 36.25 9.13 16.26
N LYS A 4 35.05 9.25 15.72
CA LYS A 4 34.81 9.94 14.46
C LYS A 4 34.32 11.36 14.78
N ASP A 5 34.95 12.38 14.19
CA ASP A 5 34.52 13.76 14.37
C ASP A 5 33.37 14.07 13.40
N TYR A 6 32.13 14.04 13.92
CA TYR A 6 30.90 14.29 13.14
C TYR A 6 30.79 15.72 12.63
N TYR A 7 31.39 16.71 13.32
CA TYR A 7 31.44 18.08 12.81
C TYR A 7 32.36 18.17 11.60
N ALA A 8 33.50 17.52 11.66
CA ALA A 8 34.43 17.43 10.54
C ALA A 8 33.82 16.65 9.35
N ALA A 9 33.08 15.57 9.62
CA ALA A 9 32.40 14.78 8.59
C ALA A 9 31.33 15.60 7.83
N LEU A 10 30.67 16.53 8.51
CA LEU A 10 29.72 17.46 7.87
C LEU A 10 30.40 18.74 7.34
N GLY A 11 31.67 18.98 7.65
CA GLY A 11 32.40 20.19 7.27
C GLY A 11 31.84 21.45 7.93
N VAL A 12 31.39 21.34 9.19
CA VAL A 12 30.86 22.45 9.98
C VAL A 12 31.67 22.65 11.26
N PRO A 13 31.76 23.89 11.81
CA PRO A 13 32.41 24.11 13.09
C PRO A 13 31.59 23.52 14.24
N ARG A 14 32.24 23.30 15.40
CA ARG A 14 31.57 22.66 16.56
C ARG A 14 30.47 23.51 17.21
N ASP A 15 30.53 24.82 17.00
CA ASP A 15 29.51 25.81 17.44
C ASP A 15 28.37 26.01 16.42
N ALA A 16 28.39 25.27 15.31
CA ALA A 16 27.36 25.36 14.27
C ALA A 16 25.95 25.16 14.84
N ASP A 17 25.01 25.98 14.38
CA ASP A 17 23.60 25.86 14.70
C ASP A 17 22.94 24.72 13.91
N LEU A 18 21.72 24.35 14.31
CA LEU A 18 20.97 23.26 13.68
C LEU A 18 20.67 23.54 12.19
N ALA A 19 20.49 24.83 11.81
CA ALA A 19 20.24 25.22 10.43
C ALA A 19 21.48 25.03 9.55
N GLN A 20 22.65 25.33 10.07
CA GLN A 20 23.96 25.11 9.42
C GLN A 20 24.24 23.61 9.25
N ILE A 21 24.04 22.80 10.28
CA ILE A 21 24.16 21.33 10.25
C ILE A 21 23.24 20.74 9.18
N LYS A 22 21.96 21.16 9.15
CA LYS A 22 20.98 20.69 8.17
C LYS A 22 21.35 21.10 6.73
N LYS A 23 21.89 22.31 6.56
CA LYS A 23 22.33 22.82 5.24
C LYS A 23 23.55 22.04 4.74
N ALA A 24 24.51 21.76 5.59
CA ALA A 24 25.70 20.97 5.27
C ALA A 24 25.35 19.53 4.88
N TYR A 25 24.50 18.88 5.67
CA TYR A 25 24.02 17.53 5.34
C TYR A 25 23.31 17.48 3.99
N ARG A 26 22.40 18.41 3.70
CA ARG A 26 21.71 18.43 2.39
C ARG A 26 22.68 18.60 1.21
N LYS A 27 23.72 19.39 1.39
CA LYS A 27 24.77 19.59 0.36
C LYS A 27 25.54 18.27 0.12
N LEU A 28 26.00 17.61 1.18
CA LEU A 28 26.75 16.36 1.09
C LEU A 28 25.88 15.19 0.57
N ALA A 29 24.63 15.12 1.02
CA ALA A 29 23.69 14.10 0.56
C ALA A 29 23.40 14.21 -0.95
N ARG A 30 23.31 15.42 -1.51
CA ARG A 30 23.17 15.61 -2.97
C ARG A 30 24.45 15.27 -3.74
N LEU A 31 25.62 15.61 -3.16
CA LEU A 31 26.91 15.41 -3.81
C LEU A 31 27.28 13.91 -3.87
N HIS A 32 26.93 13.15 -2.84
CA HIS A 32 27.31 11.75 -2.67
C HIS A 32 26.11 10.79 -2.78
N HIS A 33 24.98 11.23 -3.37
CA HIS A 33 23.82 10.36 -3.58
C HIS A 33 24.19 9.19 -4.53
N PRO A 34 23.83 7.93 -4.20
CA PRO A 34 24.19 6.76 -5.00
C PRO A 34 23.70 6.82 -6.45
N ASP A 35 22.59 7.52 -6.72
CA ASP A 35 22.06 7.71 -8.08
C ASP A 35 22.79 8.78 -8.89
N VAL A 36 23.53 9.68 -8.21
CA VAL A 36 24.17 10.85 -8.85
C VAL A 36 25.68 10.72 -8.95
N SER A 37 26.32 10.15 -7.93
CA SER A 37 27.78 10.03 -7.83
C SER A 37 28.23 8.60 -8.09
N LYS A 38 29.13 8.44 -9.09
CA LYS A 38 29.79 7.16 -9.42
C LYS A 38 31.17 7.01 -8.74
N ALA A 39 31.53 7.89 -7.81
CA ALA A 39 32.80 7.82 -7.10
C ALA A 39 32.84 6.61 -6.14
N ALA A 40 33.94 5.89 -6.09
CA ALA A 40 34.10 4.68 -5.29
C ALA A 40 33.90 4.90 -3.78
N ASP A 41 34.04 6.13 -3.28
CA ASP A 41 33.87 6.53 -1.88
C ASP A 41 32.56 7.27 -1.60
N ALA A 42 31.70 7.44 -2.61
CA ALA A 42 30.45 8.21 -2.48
C ALA A 42 29.49 7.59 -1.44
N GLU A 43 29.32 6.28 -1.49
CA GLU A 43 28.46 5.55 -0.55
C GLU A 43 28.97 5.67 0.90
N ALA A 44 30.28 5.50 1.10
CA ALA A 44 30.90 5.63 2.41
C ALA A 44 30.73 7.05 2.99
N ARG A 45 30.95 8.08 2.15
CA ARG A 45 30.76 9.49 2.55
C ARG A 45 29.29 9.85 2.80
N PHE A 46 28.36 9.29 2.01
CA PHE A 46 26.95 9.47 2.24
C PHE A 46 26.53 8.88 3.59
N LYS A 47 26.96 7.63 3.89
CA LYS A 47 26.68 6.94 5.15
C LYS A 47 27.25 7.70 6.34
N GLU A 48 28.49 8.19 6.22
CA GLU A 48 29.14 8.98 7.27
C GLU A 48 28.45 10.31 7.54
N ALA A 49 28.04 11.03 6.48
CA ALA A 49 27.28 12.27 6.61
C ALA A 49 25.87 12.05 7.21
N ALA A 50 25.22 10.94 6.88
CA ALA A 50 23.91 10.57 7.44
C ALA A 50 24.01 10.22 8.93
N GLU A 51 25.04 9.46 9.35
CA GLU A 51 25.33 9.12 10.73
C GLU A 51 25.61 10.40 11.56
N ALA A 52 26.47 11.29 11.05
CA ALA A 52 26.78 12.56 11.67
C ALA A 52 25.54 13.44 11.86
N TYR A 53 24.70 13.56 10.83
CA TYR A 53 23.46 14.34 10.90
C TYR A 53 22.44 13.74 11.87
N ALA A 54 22.27 12.42 11.91
CA ALA A 54 21.37 11.74 12.83
C ALA A 54 21.71 12.04 14.30
N THR A 55 23.00 12.13 14.63
CA THR A 55 23.48 12.44 15.96
C THR A 55 23.37 13.93 16.29
N LEU A 56 23.80 14.81 15.38
CA LEU A 56 23.89 16.26 15.65
C LEU A 56 22.57 17.05 15.49
N LYS A 57 21.53 16.46 14.86
CA LYS A 57 20.22 17.09 14.72
C LYS A 57 19.41 17.13 16.02
N ASP A 58 19.70 16.21 16.93
CA ASP A 58 19.01 16.04 18.21
C ASP A 58 19.84 16.71 19.31
N THR A 59 19.24 17.60 20.08
CA THR A 59 19.93 18.36 21.13
C THR A 59 20.53 17.48 22.21
N ASP A 60 19.84 16.41 22.60
CA ASP A 60 20.26 15.52 23.67
C ASP A 60 21.40 14.61 23.20
N LYS A 61 21.30 14.08 21.99
CA LYS A 61 22.36 13.28 21.36
C LYS A 61 23.60 14.11 21.07
N ARG A 62 23.42 15.35 20.64
CA ARG A 62 24.52 16.29 20.41
C ARG A 62 25.26 16.61 21.72
N ALA A 63 24.53 16.93 22.80
CA ALA A 63 25.12 17.20 24.10
C ALA A 63 25.94 16.02 24.63
N ALA A 64 25.39 14.79 24.52
CA ALA A 64 26.08 13.58 24.92
C ALA A 64 27.35 13.30 24.06
N TYR A 65 27.27 13.57 22.75
CA TYR A 65 28.41 13.47 21.85
C TYR A 65 29.51 14.49 22.15
N ASP A 66 29.14 15.74 22.46
CA ASP A 66 30.07 16.81 22.81
C ASP A 66 30.77 16.53 24.15
N ASP A 67 30.10 15.91 25.13
CA ASP A 67 30.69 15.47 26.39
C ASP A 67 31.69 14.31 26.18
N LEU A 68 31.44 13.38 25.26
CA LEU A 68 32.41 12.36 24.86
C LEU A 68 33.66 12.98 24.23
N GLY A 69 33.51 14.01 23.42
CA GLY A 69 34.61 14.71 22.75
C GLY A 69 35.48 15.57 23.65
N ARG A 70 35.09 15.82 24.94
CA ARG A 70 35.88 16.55 25.95
C ARG A 70 36.81 15.67 26.77
N ARG A 71 36.71 14.35 26.66
CA ARG A 71 37.60 13.40 27.34
C ARG A 71 38.95 13.32 26.63
N PRO A 72 40.05 13.19 27.34
CA PRO A 72 41.37 13.13 26.73
C PRO A 72 41.51 11.92 25.82
N ALA A 73 42.10 12.14 24.63
CA ALA A 73 42.34 11.11 23.63
C ALA A 73 43.32 10.04 24.20
N GLY A 74 42.83 8.81 24.39
CA GLY A 74 43.66 7.71 24.83
C GLY A 74 43.03 6.69 25.76
N GLU A 75 41.84 6.94 26.30
CA GLU A 75 41.14 5.89 27.06
C GLU A 75 40.42 4.93 26.11
N GLU A 76 40.89 3.67 26.11
CA GLU A 76 40.16 2.57 25.46
C GLU A 76 38.84 2.36 26.19
N PHE A 77 37.74 2.53 25.48
CA PHE A 77 36.42 2.19 26.00
C PHE A 77 36.32 0.67 26.18
N ALA A 78 36.34 0.21 27.40
CA ALA A 78 35.97 -1.15 27.77
C ALA A 78 34.49 -1.18 28.13
N PRO A 79 33.62 -1.86 27.31
CA PRO A 79 32.20 -1.98 27.65
C PRO A 79 32.00 -2.75 28.96
N PRO A 80 31.00 -2.39 29.79
CA PRO A 80 30.71 -3.04 31.05
C PRO A 80 30.53 -4.56 30.90
N PRO A 81 30.94 -5.40 31.87
CA PRO A 81 30.92 -6.86 31.76
C PRO A 81 29.56 -7.48 31.48
N GLN A 82 28.48 -6.84 31.88
CA GLN A 82 27.09 -7.28 31.61
C GLN A 82 26.68 -7.28 30.15
N TRP A 83 27.43 -6.65 29.28
CA TRP A 83 27.16 -6.59 27.83
C TRP A 83 27.75 -7.79 27.08
N ARG A 84 28.56 -8.59 27.70
CA ARG A 84 29.20 -9.79 27.09
C ARG A 84 28.29 -11.01 27.04
N HIS A 85 27.13 -10.99 27.70
CA HIS A 85 26.31 -12.20 27.87
C HIS A 85 25.08 -12.27 26.96
N GLU A 86 24.70 -11.22 26.25
CA GLU A 86 23.49 -11.27 25.40
C GLU A 86 23.75 -11.44 23.89
N HIS A 87 24.99 -11.32 23.41
CA HIS A 87 25.27 -11.41 21.97
C HIS A 87 26.59 -12.19 21.73
N ALA A 88 26.54 -13.51 21.89
CA ALA A 88 27.58 -14.42 21.44
C ALA A 88 27.40 -14.73 19.94
N GLY A 89 27.90 -13.86 19.08
CA GLY A 89 27.95 -14.06 17.64
C GLY A 89 28.75 -12.96 16.97
N GLU A 90 29.83 -13.31 16.34
CA GLU A 90 30.84 -12.42 15.72
C GLU A 90 30.30 -11.56 14.55
N GLN A 91 28.97 -11.61 14.25
CA GLN A 91 28.32 -10.85 13.19
C GLN A 91 27.37 -9.74 13.66
N ALA A 92 27.30 -9.48 15.00
CA ALA A 92 26.31 -8.57 15.58
C ALA A 92 26.79 -7.10 15.74
N PHE A 93 27.97 -6.74 15.26
CA PHE A 93 28.53 -5.39 15.47
C PHE A 93 28.27 -4.39 14.31
N GLU A 94 27.62 -4.82 13.24
CA GLU A 94 27.35 -3.92 12.10
C GLU A 94 26.02 -3.14 12.21
N GLY A 95 25.21 -3.35 13.27
CA GLY A 95 23.87 -2.76 13.39
C GLY A 95 23.52 -2.10 14.71
N VAL A 96 24.47 -1.95 15.66
CA VAL A 96 24.15 -1.27 16.93
C VAL A 96 24.17 0.23 16.73
N ASP A 97 22.99 0.85 16.72
CA ASP A 97 22.81 2.30 16.61
C ASP A 97 23.47 2.97 17.83
N LEU A 98 24.41 3.89 17.57
CA LEU A 98 25.05 4.71 18.60
C LEU A 98 24.02 5.45 19.47
N ALA A 99 22.82 5.64 18.95
CA ALA A 99 21.70 6.21 19.68
C ALA A 99 21.21 5.31 20.83
N ASP A 100 21.20 4.00 20.63
CA ASP A 100 20.82 3.04 21.68
C ASP A 100 21.92 2.95 22.76
N LEU A 101 23.19 3.09 22.34
CA LEU A 101 24.33 3.14 23.24
C LEU A 101 24.31 4.40 24.12
N LEU A 102 24.01 5.56 23.54
CA LEU A 102 23.90 6.84 24.26
C LEU A 102 22.68 6.89 25.17
N ALA A 103 21.54 6.29 24.77
CA ALA A 103 20.37 6.15 25.62
C ALA A 103 20.63 5.25 26.85
N ALA A 104 21.49 4.23 26.71
CA ALA A 104 21.93 3.37 27.81
C ALA A 104 22.91 4.09 28.76
N MET A 105 23.80 4.94 28.24
CA MET A 105 24.74 5.72 29.06
C MET A 105 24.11 6.88 29.82
N GLY A 106 23.08 7.54 29.27
CA GLY A 106 22.33 8.61 29.93
C GLY A 106 21.52 8.15 31.16
N ARG A 107 21.31 6.86 31.32
CA ARG A 107 20.63 6.26 32.49
C ARG A 107 21.50 5.91 33.67
N GLY A 108 22.81 6.18 33.60
CA GLY A 108 23.83 5.65 34.51
C GLY A 108 24.10 6.42 35.83
N THR A 109 23.44 7.52 36.16
CA THR A 109 23.76 8.27 37.41
C THR A 109 22.59 9.07 37.99
N ARG A 110 21.45 8.43 38.24
CA ARG A 110 20.51 8.90 39.26
C ARG A 110 19.75 7.70 39.79
N GLY A 111 20.06 7.26 41.01
CA GLY A 111 19.21 6.39 41.81
C GLY A 111 17.91 7.11 42.17
N ALA A 112 17.02 7.29 41.15
CA ALA A 112 15.62 7.59 41.37
C ALA A 112 14.89 6.28 41.14
N SER A 113 14.04 5.86 42.06
CA SER A 113 13.10 4.75 41.94
C SER A 113 12.52 4.75 40.53
N GLN A 114 12.91 3.73 39.73
CA GLN A 114 12.31 3.52 38.40
C GLN A 114 10.83 3.25 38.65
N GLY A 115 10.01 4.29 38.47
CA GLY A 115 8.59 4.06 38.24
C GLY A 115 8.43 3.12 37.04
N PRO A 116 7.32 2.39 36.97
CA PRO A 116 7.07 1.45 35.88
C PRO A 116 7.25 2.14 34.51
N VAL A 117 8.09 1.54 33.67
CA VAL A 117 8.34 2.09 32.31
C VAL A 117 7.12 1.82 31.45
N PRO A 118 6.46 2.87 30.93
CA PRO A 118 5.28 2.70 30.06
C PRO A 118 5.62 1.76 28.88
N ARG A 119 4.85 0.68 28.76
CA ARG A 119 4.99 -0.29 27.67
C ARG A 119 3.78 -0.20 26.75
N HIS A 120 4.04 0.06 25.49
CA HIS A 120 3.00 0.06 24.45
C HIS A 120 2.36 -1.33 24.32
N GLY A 121 1.05 -1.38 24.13
CA GLY A 121 0.32 -2.61 23.85
C GLY A 121 0.72 -3.21 22.49
N ARG A 122 0.43 -4.50 22.32
CA ARG A 122 0.73 -5.19 21.06
C ARG A 122 -0.24 -4.79 19.98
N ASP A 123 0.28 -4.61 18.77
CA ASP A 123 -0.54 -4.47 17.58
C ASP A 123 -1.00 -5.85 17.08
N TYR A 124 -2.22 -5.92 16.55
CA TYR A 124 -2.77 -7.14 15.94
C TYR A 124 -3.02 -6.90 14.45
N GLU A 125 -2.82 -7.96 13.67
CA GLU A 125 -3.21 -7.97 12.27
C GLU A 125 -4.27 -9.05 12.03
N THR A 126 -5.33 -8.70 11.31
CA THR A 126 -6.40 -9.64 10.96
C THR A 126 -6.98 -9.30 9.60
N THR A 127 -7.72 -10.26 9.01
CA THR A 127 -8.36 -10.10 7.70
C THR A 127 -9.85 -10.06 7.86
N ALA A 128 -10.52 -9.09 7.23
CA ALA A 128 -11.97 -9.02 7.14
C ALA A 128 -12.42 -9.33 5.71
N ARG A 129 -13.27 -10.34 5.57
CA ARG A 129 -13.96 -10.61 4.31
C ARG A 129 -15.19 -9.74 4.21
N VAL A 130 -15.26 -8.93 3.15
CA VAL A 130 -16.32 -7.96 2.92
C VAL A 130 -17.00 -8.29 1.58
N SER A 131 -18.33 -8.30 1.54
CA SER A 131 -19.04 -8.46 0.27
C SER A 131 -18.83 -7.22 -0.61
N LEU A 132 -19.02 -7.40 -1.93
CA LEU A 132 -18.89 -6.28 -2.87
C LEU A 132 -19.94 -5.18 -2.60
N GLN A 133 -21.15 -5.57 -2.19
CA GLN A 133 -22.22 -4.66 -1.79
C GLN A 133 -21.86 -3.85 -0.54
N ASP A 134 -21.28 -4.53 0.48
CA ASP A 134 -20.85 -3.88 1.71
C ASP A 134 -19.66 -2.96 1.45
N ALA A 135 -18.73 -3.36 0.60
CA ALA A 135 -17.62 -2.51 0.17
C ALA A 135 -18.11 -1.26 -0.58
N HIS A 136 -19.20 -1.37 -1.34
CA HIS A 136 -19.80 -0.25 -2.04
C HIS A 136 -20.52 0.74 -1.11
N ARG A 137 -21.34 0.22 -0.18
CA ARG A 137 -22.21 1.04 0.70
C ARG A 137 -21.56 1.41 2.00
N GLY A 138 -20.51 0.69 2.41
CA GLY A 138 -20.01 0.68 3.77
C GLY A 138 -20.84 -0.24 4.67
N THR A 139 -20.20 -0.76 5.71
CA THR A 139 -20.85 -1.69 6.66
C THR A 139 -20.18 -1.63 8.01
N THR A 140 -20.84 -2.20 9.03
CA THR A 140 -20.23 -2.44 10.33
C THR A 140 -20.04 -3.94 10.51
N LEU A 141 -18.81 -4.35 10.79
CA LEU A 141 -18.42 -5.75 10.99
C LEU A 141 -18.13 -6.01 12.46
N SER A 142 -18.58 -7.15 12.97
CA SER A 142 -18.19 -7.65 14.28
C SER A 142 -16.98 -8.56 14.13
N LEU A 143 -15.83 -8.12 14.63
CA LEU A 143 -14.59 -8.89 14.64
C LEU A 143 -14.46 -9.63 15.97
N HIS A 144 -14.24 -10.93 15.92
CA HIS A 144 -13.89 -11.74 17.06
C HIS A 144 -12.37 -11.93 17.06
N LEU A 145 -11.72 -11.46 18.12
CA LEU A 145 -10.28 -11.49 18.29
C LEU A 145 -9.95 -12.25 19.56
N ASP A 146 -9.02 -13.19 19.46
CA ASP A 146 -8.45 -13.85 20.63
C ASP A 146 -7.30 -12.98 21.16
N GLY A 147 -7.64 -12.08 22.09
CA GLY A 147 -6.66 -11.20 22.74
C GLY A 147 -5.99 -11.86 23.95
N ASP A 148 -4.87 -11.30 24.40
CA ASP A 148 -4.12 -11.76 25.60
C ASP A 148 -4.99 -11.78 26.88
N ALA A 149 -6.09 -11.03 26.94
CA ALA A 149 -7.04 -10.95 28.04
C ALA A 149 -8.33 -11.80 27.84
N GLY A 150 -8.40 -12.58 26.76
CA GLY A 150 -9.55 -13.38 26.36
C GLY A 150 -10.19 -12.90 25.05
N PRO A 151 -11.26 -13.60 24.59
CA PRO A 151 -11.93 -13.24 23.35
C PRO A 151 -12.61 -11.87 23.47
N VAL A 152 -12.32 -10.98 22.54
CA VAL A 152 -12.91 -9.64 22.45
C VAL A 152 -13.69 -9.53 21.14
N THR A 153 -14.94 -9.08 21.25
CA THR A 153 -15.76 -8.73 20.09
C THR A 153 -15.68 -7.22 19.86
N LEU A 154 -15.22 -6.82 18.69
CA LEU A 154 -15.06 -5.43 18.32
C LEU A 154 -15.94 -5.09 17.12
N GLU A 155 -16.78 -4.07 17.24
CA GLU A 155 -17.50 -3.51 16.09
C GLU A 155 -16.62 -2.54 15.33
N VAL A 156 -16.44 -2.81 14.03
CA VAL A 156 -15.61 -2.02 13.13
C VAL A 156 -16.42 -1.48 11.98
N THR A 157 -16.45 -0.17 11.84
CA THR A 157 -17.05 0.48 10.68
C THR A 157 -16.09 0.44 9.50
N VAL A 158 -16.49 -0.25 8.44
CA VAL A 158 -15.82 -0.26 7.15
C VAL A 158 -16.43 0.86 6.30
N PRO A 159 -15.65 1.86 5.91
CA PRO A 159 -16.19 2.96 5.10
C PRO A 159 -16.54 2.49 3.68
N PRO A 160 -17.46 3.17 2.97
CA PRO A 160 -17.73 2.86 1.59
C PRO A 160 -16.49 3.09 0.72
N GLY A 161 -16.34 2.27 -0.32
CA GLY A 161 -15.25 2.37 -1.28
C GLY A 161 -13.95 1.69 -0.85
N VAL A 162 -13.99 0.78 0.10
CA VAL A 162 -12.83 -0.07 0.41
C VAL A 162 -12.53 -1.02 -0.74
N ARG A 163 -11.24 -1.30 -0.93
CA ARG A 163 -10.73 -2.11 -2.04
C ARG A 163 -10.07 -3.39 -1.54
N GLU A 164 -9.88 -4.34 -2.45
CA GLU A 164 -9.06 -5.53 -2.21
C GLU A 164 -7.67 -5.14 -1.72
N GLY A 165 -7.19 -5.80 -0.66
CA GLY A 165 -5.89 -5.58 -0.05
C GLY A 165 -5.74 -4.27 0.73
N GLN A 166 -6.79 -3.46 0.86
CA GLN A 166 -6.71 -2.22 1.64
C GLN A 166 -6.52 -2.51 3.12
N LYS A 167 -5.61 -1.76 3.77
CA LYS A 167 -5.33 -1.86 5.20
C LYS A 167 -6.02 -0.72 5.95
N LEU A 168 -6.87 -1.07 6.92
CA LEU A 168 -7.53 -0.14 7.83
C LEU A 168 -6.86 -0.23 9.21
N ARG A 169 -6.47 0.91 9.78
CA ARG A 169 -5.88 1.01 11.12
C ARG A 169 -6.93 1.43 12.14
N LEU A 170 -7.15 0.60 13.12
CA LEU A 170 -8.05 0.86 14.27
C LEU A 170 -7.19 1.22 15.46
N ARG A 171 -7.06 2.51 15.72
CA ARG A 171 -6.16 3.04 16.75
C ARG A 171 -6.64 2.67 18.15
N GLY A 172 -5.69 2.22 19.01
CA GLY A 172 -5.95 1.88 20.40
C GLY A 172 -6.95 0.74 20.59
N LYS A 173 -7.10 -0.15 19.61
CA LYS A 173 -7.98 -1.34 19.67
C LYS A 173 -7.20 -2.65 19.74
N GLY A 174 -5.86 -2.58 19.78
CA GLY A 174 -4.96 -3.71 19.96
C GLY A 174 -4.84 -4.18 21.39
N GLY A 175 -3.73 -4.81 21.73
CA GLY A 175 -3.46 -5.27 23.09
C GLY A 175 -3.35 -4.12 24.09
N PRO A 176 -3.69 -4.35 25.37
CA PRO A 176 -3.62 -3.32 26.39
C PRO A 176 -2.18 -2.89 26.66
N GLY A 177 -1.97 -1.58 26.78
CA GLY A 177 -0.72 -1.02 27.27
C GLY A 177 -0.48 -1.36 28.73
N ARG A 178 0.77 -1.42 29.16
CA ARG A 178 1.13 -1.67 30.55
C ARG A 178 1.84 -0.45 31.13
N GLU A 179 1.69 -0.27 32.44
CA GLU A 179 2.43 0.76 33.20
C GLU A 179 2.22 2.19 32.66
N GLY A 180 1.02 2.49 32.14
CA GLY A 180 0.69 3.80 31.57
C GLY A 180 1.08 3.97 30.09
N GLY A 181 1.52 2.89 29.42
CA GLY A 181 1.70 2.87 27.97
C GLY A 181 0.37 2.87 27.22
N ALA A 182 0.37 3.39 25.99
CA ALA A 182 -0.81 3.38 25.13
C ALA A 182 -1.14 1.95 24.66
N ASP A 183 -2.43 1.70 24.42
CA ASP A 183 -2.86 0.45 23.80
C ASP A 183 -2.32 0.33 22.37
N GLY A 184 -2.16 -0.91 21.90
CA GLY A 184 -1.78 -1.20 20.54
C GLY A 184 -2.89 -0.91 19.54
N ASP A 185 -2.62 -1.12 18.27
CA ASP A 185 -3.56 -0.92 17.18
C ASP A 185 -3.98 -2.25 16.55
N ILE A 186 -5.10 -2.25 15.83
CA ILE A 186 -5.47 -3.36 14.95
C ILE A 186 -5.32 -2.90 13.50
N TYR A 187 -4.62 -3.70 12.72
CA TYR A 187 -4.51 -3.56 11.28
C TYR A 187 -5.41 -4.58 10.59
N LEU A 188 -6.49 -4.07 10.01
CA LEU A 188 -7.49 -4.88 9.33
C LEU A 188 -7.21 -4.89 7.83
N HIS A 189 -6.88 -6.06 7.29
CA HIS A 189 -6.72 -6.26 5.86
C HIS A 189 -8.07 -6.59 5.23
N ILE A 190 -8.52 -5.76 4.30
CA ILE A 190 -9.78 -5.99 3.58
C ILE A 190 -9.55 -7.01 2.47
N GLN A 191 -10.36 -8.05 2.46
CA GLN A 191 -10.46 -9.04 1.39
C GLN A 191 -11.88 -9.03 0.85
N LEU A 192 -12.04 -8.73 -0.45
CA LEU A 192 -13.35 -8.76 -1.07
C LEU A 192 -13.78 -10.20 -1.32
N ALA A 193 -15.01 -10.53 -0.91
CA ALA A 193 -15.59 -11.83 -1.22
C ALA A 193 -15.80 -11.95 -2.75
N PRO A 194 -15.54 -13.12 -3.36
CA PRO A 194 -15.87 -13.35 -4.76
C PRO A 194 -17.35 -13.07 -5.03
N HIS A 195 -17.64 -12.37 -6.13
CA HIS A 195 -19.01 -12.08 -6.52
C HIS A 195 -19.40 -12.89 -7.77
N PRO A 196 -20.60 -13.48 -7.84
CA PRO A 196 -20.96 -14.34 -8.96
C PRO A 196 -21.02 -13.66 -10.31
N VAL A 197 -21.26 -12.35 -10.34
CA VAL A 197 -21.43 -11.56 -11.55
C VAL A 197 -20.28 -10.59 -11.79
N PHE A 198 -19.85 -9.87 -10.75
CA PHE A 198 -18.89 -8.78 -10.89
C PHE A 198 -17.47 -9.17 -10.52
N ARG A 199 -16.52 -8.72 -11.31
CA ARG A 199 -15.07 -8.81 -11.05
C ARG A 199 -14.55 -7.40 -10.77
N PRO A 200 -14.12 -7.10 -9.52
CA PRO A 200 -13.55 -5.81 -9.18
C PRO A 200 -12.12 -5.66 -9.71
N ASP A 201 -11.82 -4.49 -10.23
CA ASP A 201 -10.49 -4.02 -10.56
C ASP A 201 -10.33 -2.59 -10.03
N HIS A 202 -9.68 -2.44 -8.87
CA HIS A 202 -9.65 -1.20 -8.11
C HIS A 202 -11.07 -0.70 -7.73
N HIS A 203 -11.53 0.38 -8.35
CA HIS A 203 -12.90 0.90 -8.18
C HIS A 203 -13.81 0.57 -9.36
N ASP A 204 -13.24 0.05 -10.43
CA ASP A 204 -14.01 -0.38 -11.60
C ASP A 204 -14.51 -1.81 -11.42
N LEU A 205 -15.63 -2.09 -12.07
CA LEU A 205 -16.25 -3.41 -12.07
C LEU A 205 -16.35 -3.92 -13.48
N TYR A 206 -16.16 -5.22 -13.65
CA TYR A 206 -16.33 -5.93 -14.92
C TYR A 206 -17.36 -7.03 -14.75
N PHE A 207 -18.21 -7.22 -15.77
CA PHE A 207 -19.09 -8.38 -15.87
C PHE A 207 -19.24 -8.82 -17.33
N ASP A 208 -19.61 -10.08 -17.52
CA ASP A 208 -19.80 -10.65 -18.83
C ASP A 208 -21.26 -10.41 -19.27
N LEU A 209 -21.43 -9.68 -20.37
CA LEU A 209 -22.72 -9.41 -20.99
C LEU A 209 -22.94 -10.37 -22.13
N ALA A 210 -23.80 -11.36 -21.92
CA ALA A 210 -24.24 -12.25 -22.98
C ALA A 210 -25.24 -11.54 -23.90
N LEU A 211 -24.95 -11.52 -25.20
CA LEU A 211 -25.82 -10.97 -26.23
C LEU A 211 -26.16 -12.05 -27.25
N ALA A 212 -27.40 -12.06 -27.72
CA ALA A 212 -27.77 -12.81 -28.90
C ALA A 212 -27.13 -12.21 -30.17
N PRO A 213 -26.83 -13.01 -31.20
CA PRO A 213 -26.23 -12.51 -32.45
C PRO A 213 -26.99 -11.33 -33.08
N TRP A 214 -28.31 -11.37 -33.05
CA TRP A 214 -29.15 -10.30 -33.60
C TRP A 214 -29.09 -9.02 -32.76
N GLU A 215 -28.99 -9.10 -31.44
CA GLU A 215 -28.81 -7.95 -30.56
C GLU A 215 -27.47 -7.25 -30.83
N ALA A 216 -26.43 -8.04 -31.03
CA ALA A 216 -25.09 -7.52 -31.33
C ALA A 216 -25.04 -6.86 -32.73
N VAL A 217 -25.73 -7.43 -33.71
CA VAL A 217 -25.74 -6.90 -35.11
C VAL A 217 -26.65 -5.71 -35.27
N LEU A 218 -27.88 -5.81 -34.74
CA LEU A 218 -28.91 -4.79 -34.96
C LEU A 218 -28.87 -3.67 -33.91
N GLY A 219 -28.20 -3.92 -32.78
CA GLY A 219 -28.29 -3.09 -31.59
C GLY A 219 -29.51 -3.47 -30.75
N ALA A 220 -29.44 -3.23 -29.46
CA ALA A 220 -30.53 -3.51 -28.52
C ALA A 220 -30.40 -2.66 -27.26
N ASP A 221 -31.51 -2.44 -26.59
CA ASP A 221 -31.53 -1.97 -25.22
C ASP A 221 -31.64 -3.18 -24.27
N VAL A 222 -30.61 -3.39 -23.46
CA VAL A 222 -30.50 -4.57 -22.61
C VAL A 222 -30.46 -4.14 -21.15
N GLU A 223 -31.27 -4.77 -20.31
CA GLU A 223 -31.23 -4.56 -18.88
C GLU A 223 -30.02 -5.27 -18.28
N VAL A 224 -29.16 -4.53 -17.57
CA VAL A 224 -27.94 -5.04 -16.96
C VAL A 224 -27.92 -4.78 -15.46
N PRO A 225 -27.40 -5.71 -14.65
CA PRO A 225 -27.28 -5.52 -13.21
C PRO A 225 -26.21 -4.50 -12.87
N THR A 226 -26.44 -3.73 -11.81
CA THR A 226 -25.41 -2.92 -11.13
C THR A 226 -25.49 -3.13 -9.61
N LEU A 227 -24.54 -2.58 -8.85
CA LEU A 227 -24.59 -2.66 -7.38
C LEU A 227 -25.78 -1.87 -6.77
N ASP A 228 -26.33 -0.91 -7.52
CA ASP A 228 -27.46 -0.06 -7.10
C ASP A 228 -28.81 -0.50 -7.69
N GLY A 229 -28.83 -1.58 -8.45
CA GLY A 229 -30.02 -2.08 -9.14
C GLY A 229 -29.77 -2.22 -10.65
N ALA A 230 -30.79 -2.67 -11.37
CA ALA A 230 -30.70 -2.84 -12.81
C ALA A 230 -30.80 -1.51 -13.55
N VAL A 231 -30.08 -1.40 -14.67
CA VAL A 231 -30.12 -0.23 -15.57
C VAL A 231 -30.18 -0.69 -17.02
N VAL A 232 -30.79 0.12 -17.89
CA VAL A 232 -30.80 -0.16 -19.33
C VAL A 232 -29.50 0.31 -19.96
N LEU A 233 -28.86 -0.59 -20.69
CA LEU A 233 -27.64 -0.35 -21.47
C LEU A 233 -28.00 -0.44 -22.96
N THR A 234 -27.79 0.64 -23.71
CA THR A 234 -27.93 0.64 -25.17
C THR A 234 -26.68 0.02 -25.81
N VAL A 235 -26.89 -1.08 -26.51
CA VAL A 235 -25.86 -1.76 -27.30
C VAL A 235 -25.88 -1.20 -28.72
N PRO A 236 -24.80 -0.57 -29.20
CA PRO A 236 -24.78 -0.07 -30.60
C PRO A 236 -24.82 -1.20 -31.61
N PRO A 237 -25.42 -0.99 -32.79
CA PRO A 237 -25.39 -1.99 -33.86
C PRO A 237 -23.95 -2.29 -34.32
N GLY A 238 -23.68 -3.55 -34.69
CA GLY A 238 -22.36 -4.02 -35.09
C GLY A 238 -21.39 -4.14 -33.95
N THR A 239 -21.85 -4.37 -32.72
CA THR A 239 -20.98 -4.57 -31.54
C THR A 239 -20.30 -5.94 -31.60
N PRO A 240 -18.96 -5.99 -31.67
CA PRO A 240 -18.23 -7.27 -31.69
C PRO A 240 -18.14 -7.91 -30.31
N SER A 241 -17.92 -9.22 -30.27
CA SER A 241 -17.58 -9.93 -29.05
C SER A 241 -16.24 -9.44 -28.48
N GLY A 242 -16.13 -9.35 -27.15
CA GLY A 242 -14.97 -8.78 -26.45
C GLY A 242 -15.00 -7.26 -26.29
N ARG A 243 -15.93 -6.54 -26.97
CA ARG A 243 -16.08 -5.09 -26.77
C ARG A 243 -16.49 -4.79 -25.34
N LYS A 244 -15.89 -3.76 -24.76
CA LYS A 244 -16.24 -3.26 -23.42
C LYS A 244 -17.17 -2.05 -23.57
N LEU A 245 -18.39 -2.17 -23.04
CA LEU A 245 -19.36 -1.07 -22.96
C LEU A 245 -19.29 -0.47 -21.56
N ARG A 246 -19.02 0.83 -21.47
CA ARG A 246 -18.77 1.54 -20.20
C ARG A 246 -20.04 2.19 -19.68
N LEU A 247 -20.40 1.88 -18.44
CA LEU A 247 -21.44 2.57 -17.67
C LEU A 247 -20.73 3.45 -16.63
N ARG A 248 -20.71 4.74 -16.88
CA ARG A 248 -19.99 5.70 -16.03
C ARG A 248 -20.59 5.78 -14.64
N GLY A 249 -19.71 5.78 -13.61
CA GLY A 249 -20.10 5.96 -12.21
C GLY A 249 -20.93 4.81 -11.64
N ARG A 250 -20.89 3.60 -12.24
CA ARG A 250 -21.60 2.40 -11.78
C ARG A 250 -20.68 1.32 -11.19
N GLY A 251 -19.42 1.67 -10.95
CA GLY A 251 -18.45 0.83 -10.24
C GLY A 251 -18.55 0.96 -8.73
N LEU A 252 -17.48 0.59 -8.01
CA LEU A 252 -17.37 0.76 -6.56
C LEU A 252 -17.31 2.24 -6.19
N ALA A 253 -17.93 2.59 -5.07
CA ALA A 253 -17.84 3.93 -4.51
C ALA A 253 -16.39 4.34 -4.27
N ASN A 254 -16.07 5.62 -4.45
CA ASN A 254 -14.80 6.23 -4.01
C ASN A 254 -14.99 6.80 -2.60
N GLY A 255 -14.35 6.21 -1.61
CA GLY A 255 -14.58 6.42 -0.17
C GLY A 255 -14.47 7.84 0.39
N LYS A 256 -14.51 8.89 -0.42
CA LYS A 256 -14.45 10.30 0.03
C LYS A 256 -15.48 11.19 -0.66
N GLY A 257 -16.60 10.63 -1.12
CA GLY A 257 -17.63 11.39 -1.83
C GLY A 257 -17.20 11.85 -3.24
N ALA A 258 -16.09 11.33 -3.75
CA ALA A 258 -15.52 11.65 -5.06
C ALA A 258 -16.17 10.84 -6.21
N GLY A 259 -17.42 10.39 -6.06
CA GLY A 259 -18.11 9.57 -7.06
C GLY A 259 -17.84 8.07 -6.91
N ALA A 260 -18.03 7.33 -7.98
CA ALA A 260 -17.77 5.89 -8.07
C ALA A 260 -16.90 5.60 -9.30
N GLY A 261 -16.26 4.44 -9.31
CA GLY A 261 -15.64 3.89 -10.50
C GLY A 261 -16.67 3.57 -11.60
N ASP A 262 -16.24 2.95 -12.65
CA ASP A 262 -17.10 2.59 -13.77
C ASP A 262 -17.42 1.09 -13.79
N LEU A 263 -18.53 0.75 -14.45
CA LEU A 263 -18.89 -0.62 -14.73
C LEU A 263 -18.67 -0.91 -16.21
N TYR A 264 -17.93 -1.96 -16.49
CA TYR A 264 -17.63 -2.40 -17.85
C TYR A 264 -18.36 -3.71 -18.17
N ALA A 265 -19.30 -3.66 -19.09
CA ALA A 265 -19.94 -4.83 -19.66
C ALA A 265 -19.06 -5.38 -20.79
N VAL A 266 -18.48 -6.57 -20.60
CA VAL A 266 -17.69 -7.26 -21.61
C VAL A 266 -18.64 -8.11 -22.45
N VAL A 267 -18.80 -7.77 -23.72
CA VAL A 267 -19.74 -8.43 -24.63
C VAL A 267 -19.27 -9.82 -24.98
N HIS A 268 -20.14 -10.80 -24.79
CA HIS A 268 -20.00 -12.18 -25.26
C HIS A 268 -21.18 -12.56 -26.13
N ILE A 269 -20.95 -12.77 -27.42
CA ILE A 269 -22.01 -13.23 -28.33
C ILE A 269 -22.23 -14.71 -28.09
N VAL A 270 -23.45 -15.07 -27.68
CA VAL A 270 -23.86 -16.45 -27.43
C VAL A 270 -24.86 -16.89 -28.47
N VAL A 271 -24.72 -18.10 -28.98
CA VAL A 271 -25.64 -18.66 -29.96
C VAL A 271 -26.64 -19.60 -29.28
N PRO A 272 -27.89 -19.64 -29.73
CA PRO A 272 -28.87 -20.58 -29.19
C PRO A 272 -28.46 -22.01 -29.45
N THR A 273 -28.56 -22.85 -28.43
CA THR A 273 -28.18 -24.29 -28.51
C THR A 273 -29.29 -25.16 -29.12
N ALA A 274 -30.54 -24.70 -29.05
CA ALA A 274 -31.69 -25.33 -29.63
C ALA A 274 -32.47 -24.28 -30.49
N LEU A 275 -32.86 -24.70 -31.66
CA LEU A 275 -33.65 -23.86 -32.61
C LEU A 275 -34.95 -24.57 -32.94
N ASP A 276 -36.02 -23.81 -33.00
CA ASP A 276 -37.26 -24.29 -33.62
C ASP A 276 -37.14 -24.38 -35.17
N ALA A 277 -38.16 -24.91 -35.82
CA ALA A 277 -38.13 -25.11 -37.28
C ALA A 277 -38.01 -23.78 -38.03
N ARG A 278 -38.71 -22.75 -37.56
CA ARG A 278 -38.75 -21.42 -38.20
C ARG A 278 -37.43 -20.67 -37.96
N GLU A 279 -36.87 -20.69 -36.76
CA GLU A 279 -35.57 -20.11 -36.47
C GLU A 279 -34.47 -20.74 -37.34
N ARG A 280 -34.50 -22.06 -37.50
CA ARG A 280 -33.55 -22.77 -38.36
C ARG A 280 -33.63 -22.32 -39.80
N GLU A 281 -34.85 -22.16 -40.36
CA GLU A 281 -35.05 -21.66 -41.70
C GLU A 281 -34.44 -20.23 -41.86
N LEU A 282 -34.72 -19.34 -40.93
CA LEU A 282 -34.20 -17.97 -40.95
C LEU A 282 -32.66 -17.94 -40.89
N PHE A 283 -32.04 -18.76 -40.04
CA PHE A 283 -30.59 -18.86 -40.02
C PHE A 283 -30.01 -19.45 -41.30
N GLN A 284 -30.67 -20.43 -41.93
CA GLN A 284 -30.27 -20.97 -43.23
C GLN A 284 -30.39 -19.95 -44.36
N GLU A 285 -31.43 -19.15 -44.34
CA GLU A 285 -31.63 -18.06 -45.30
C GLU A 285 -30.54 -16.99 -45.11
N LEU A 286 -30.29 -16.57 -43.90
CA LEU A 286 -29.21 -15.63 -43.56
C LEU A 286 -27.86 -16.15 -44.06
N ALA A 287 -27.55 -17.44 -43.79
CA ALA A 287 -26.29 -18.05 -44.23
C ALA A 287 -26.10 -18.08 -45.74
N ARG A 288 -27.20 -18.16 -46.54
CA ARG A 288 -27.13 -18.13 -48.02
C ARG A 288 -27.00 -16.71 -48.58
N THR A 289 -27.60 -15.72 -47.92
CA THR A 289 -27.65 -14.33 -48.41
C THR A 289 -26.51 -13.46 -47.88
N SER A 290 -25.97 -13.81 -46.72
CA SER A 290 -24.89 -13.05 -46.11
C SER A 290 -23.59 -13.17 -46.90
N ARG A 291 -22.91 -12.03 -47.11
CA ARG A 291 -21.54 -11.97 -47.64
C ARG A 291 -20.48 -11.90 -46.55
N PHE A 292 -20.89 -12.01 -45.30
CA PHE A 292 -19.96 -11.94 -44.17
C PHE A 292 -19.12 -13.20 -44.11
N ASP A 293 -17.80 -13.02 -44.12
CA ASP A 293 -16.83 -14.11 -43.89
C ASP A 293 -16.13 -13.92 -42.55
N ALA A 294 -16.51 -14.73 -41.59
CA ALA A 294 -15.93 -14.71 -40.24
C ALA A 294 -14.43 -15.13 -40.20
N ARG A 295 -13.92 -15.71 -41.28
CA ARG A 295 -12.52 -16.18 -41.41
C ARG A 295 -11.68 -15.24 -42.28
N ALA A 296 -12.28 -14.23 -42.92
CA ALA A 296 -11.53 -13.20 -43.61
C ALA A 296 -10.62 -12.50 -42.61
N VAL A 297 -9.31 -12.56 -42.83
CA VAL A 297 -8.32 -11.84 -42.04
C VAL A 297 -8.65 -10.34 -42.13
N PRO A 298 -8.85 -9.60 -41.05
CA PRO A 298 -8.99 -8.16 -41.11
C PRO A 298 -7.75 -7.61 -41.81
N LYS A 299 -7.91 -6.92 -42.96
CA LYS A 299 -6.83 -6.07 -43.46
C LYS A 299 -6.54 -5.08 -42.36
N GLU A 300 -5.29 -5.06 -41.87
CA GLU A 300 -4.80 -4.06 -40.91
C GLU A 300 -5.32 -2.70 -41.39
N SER A 301 -6.18 -2.10 -40.61
CA SER A 301 -6.73 -0.79 -40.94
C SER A 301 -5.57 0.20 -40.88
N GLU A 302 -5.29 0.84 -42.02
CA GLU A 302 -4.44 2.01 -42.19
C GLU A 302 -4.95 3.18 -41.31
N HIS A 303 -4.76 3.08 -40.01
CA HIS A 303 -5.16 4.11 -39.04
C HIS A 303 -4.02 4.61 -38.18
N GLU A 304 -2.76 4.40 -38.66
CA GLU A 304 -1.55 4.87 -37.95
C GLU A 304 -0.77 5.96 -38.72
N ALA A 305 -1.42 6.62 -39.69
CA ALA A 305 -0.76 7.66 -40.51
C ALA A 305 -1.33 9.07 -40.31
N ALA A 306 -1.94 9.38 -39.16
CA ALA A 306 -2.39 10.75 -38.85
C ALA A 306 -2.15 11.14 -37.40
N ALA A 307 -0.92 11.00 -36.93
CA ALA A 307 -0.46 11.62 -35.69
C ALA A 307 1.05 11.94 -35.82
N HIS A 308 1.33 13.00 -36.57
CA HIS A 308 2.58 13.77 -36.46
C HIS A 308 2.21 15.23 -36.34
#